data_91ba160522c0d66b969771b7fc46ffea
#
_entry.id   91ba160522c0d66b969771b7fc46ffea
#
_cell.length_a   1.000
_cell.length_b   1.000
_cell.length_c   1.000
_cell.angle_alpha   90.00
_cell.angle_beta   90.00
_cell.angle_gamma   90.00
#
_symmetry.space_group_name_H-M   'P 1'
#
loop_
_entity.id
_entity.type
_entity.pdbx_description
1 polymer ?
#
loop_
_entity_poly.entity_id
_entity_poly.type
_entity_poly.pdbx_seq_one_letter_code
_entity_poly.pdbx_strand_id
1 'polypeptide(L)'
;MTVSDDLNFSQQNTNFDDAESSYRSAFGITFTPQIIGGLVGGIGFLTAVYMVLNMVIPSWDNFQQLQTKGNELQGQVDQKRLQGKQADKVKKELADVKKQQIQVLGLFANEKSLDTLLIDTSRLVDSSNAQITANNAIRAKLKRFVPAADKAEIIADNSLGEKVNNRLKRRIIKVEIEGNFEQTQSIMRNLERLQPLLLVQNYDSKLVPPEVDKADKKKKAVRTGIGKLSTSFDLVALMPLTAEEAAELAAKASSPAK
;
A
#
# COMPACT_ATOMS: atom_id res chain seq x y z
N MET A 1 -9.94 67.29 39.40
CA MET A 1 -9.73 67.61 40.82
C MET A 1 -8.28 67.32 41.12
N THR A 2 -7.47 68.36 41.11
CA THR A 2 -6.03 68.40 41.39
C THR A 2 -5.84 68.53 42.89
N VAL A 3 -5.10 67.61 43.50
CA VAL A 3 -4.58 67.80 44.84
C VAL A 3 -3.08 67.75 44.76
N SER A 4 -2.50 68.90 44.82
CA SER A 4 -1.07 69.15 45.03
C SER A 4 -0.83 69.07 46.53
N ASP A 5 -0.04 68.16 46.99
CA ASP A 5 0.49 68.15 48.36
C ASP A 5 1.96 68.56 48.27
N ASP A 6 2.19 69.81 48.65
CA ASP A 6 3.50 70.43 48.87
C ASP A 6 4.12 69.77 50.12
N LEU A 7 5.10 68.88 49.96
CA LEU A 7 5.98 68.50 51.06
C LEU A 7 7.16 69.43 51.14
N ASN A 8 6.96 70.40 52.00
CA ASN A 8 7.98 71.37 52.45
C ASN A 8 9.03 70.66 53.28
N PHE A 9 10.19 70.37 52.68
CA PHE A 9 11.33 69.79 53.40
C PHE A 9 12.15 70.92 54.03
N SER A 10 11.88 71.20 55.33
CA SER A 10 12.68 72.12 56.12
C SER A 10 14.08 71.54 56.29
N GLN A 11 15.04 72.28 55.75
CA GLN A 11 16.46 72.14 55.98
C GLN A 11 16.74 72.31 57.50
N GLN A 12 16.98 71.18 58.18
CA GLN A 12 17.54 71.24 59.52
C GLN A 12 19.06 71.13 59.37
N ASN A 13 19.68 72.33 59.39
CA ASN A 13 21.11 72.46 59.59
C ASN A 13 21.48 71.97 60.99
N THR A 14 21.95 70.79 61.10
CA THR A 14 22.63 70.26 62.26
C THR A 14 24.13 70.49 62.04
N ASN A 15 24.65 71.57 62.67
CA ASN A 15 26.06 71.75 62.91
C ASN A 15 26.56 70.60 63.75
N PHE A 16 27.32 69.70 63.15
CA PHE A 16 28.15 68.74 63.86
C PHE A 16 29.53 69.40 64.05
N ASP A 17 29.58 70.28 65.06
CA ASP A 17 30.84 70.66 65.64
C ASP A 17 31.23 69.68 66.76
N ASP A 18 32.46 69.25 66.67
CA ASP A 18 33.31 68.69 67.71
C ASP A 18 32.75 67.65 68.69
N ALA A 19 32.71 66.43 68.19
CA ALA A 19 32.95 65.32 69.10
C ALA A 19 34.31 64.70 68.75
N GLU A 20 35.31 64.98 69.59
CA GLU A 20 36.55 64.20 69.60
C GLU A 20 36.21 62.71 69.68
N SER A 21 36.08 62.13 68.53
CA SER A 21 35.93 60.68 68.40
C SER A 21 37.29 60.04 68.65
N SER A 22 37.49 59.55 69.85
CA SER A 22 38.59 58.65 70.12
C SER A 22 38.42 57.39 69.22
N TYR A 23 39.11 57.44 68.08
CA TYR A 23 39.14 56.32 67.19
C TYR A 23 39.75 55.08 67.88
N ARG A 24 38.98 54.07 68.21
CA ARG A 24 39.48 52.82 68.73
C ARG A 24 40.35 52.16 67.67
N SER A 25 41.62 52.06 67.94
CA SER A 25 42.54 51.28 67.14
C SER A 25 42.47 49.82 67.52
N ALA A 26 42.07 48.94 66.59
CA ALA A 26 42.18 47.52 66.75
C ALA A 26 43.17 47.07 65.64
N PHE A 27 44.15 46.24 66.04
CA PHE A 27 45.17 45.70 65.14
C PHE A 27 46.09 46.77 64.50
N GLY A 28 46.33 47.92 65.15
CA GLY A 28 47.26 48.92 64.66
C GLY A 28 46.73 49.81 63.51
N ILE A 29 45.46 49.72 63.18
CA ILE A 29 44.80 50.50 62.13
C ILE A 29 43.82 51.43 62.80
N THR A 30 43.98 52.80 62.56
CA THR A 30 43.02 53.82 63.00
C THR A 30 41.80 53.81 62.11
N PHE A 31 40.64 53.51 62.66
CA PHE A 31 39.37 53.42 61.91
C PHE A 31 38.91 54.88 61.62
N THR A 32 39.39 55.43 60.53
CA THR A 32 38.85 56.69 59.99
C THR A 32 37.53 56.42 59.26
N PRO A 33 36.58 57.45 59.20
CA PRO A 33 35.29 57.23 58.51
C PRO A 33 35.46 56.81 57.07
N GLN A 34 36.56 57.20 56.42
CA GLN A 34 36.87 56.73 55.05
C GLN A 34 37.23 55.27 54.97
N ILE A 35 37.96 54.70 55.95
CA ILE A 35 38.33 53.28 55.98
C ILE A 35 37.11 52.45 56.28
N ILE A 36 36.24 52.88 57.21
CA ILE A 36 34.96 52.19 57.50
C ILE A 36 34.06 52.19 56.28
N GLY A 37 33.92 53.31 55.57
CA GLY A 37 33.16 53.42 54.31
C GLY A 37 33.70 52.45 53.24
N GLY A 38 35.03 52.40 53.09
CA GLY A 38 35.67 51.49 52.14
C GLY A 38 35.47 49.99 52.48
N LEU A 39 35.51 49.67 53.79
CA LEU A 39 35.34 48.27 54.25
C LEU A 39 33.89 47.82 54.10
N VAL A 40 32.91 48.64 54.47
CA VAL A 40 31.48 48.39 54.26
C VAL A 40 31.14 48.29 52.79
N GLY A 41 31.67 49.22 51.95
CA GLY A 41 31.52 49.17 50.53
C GLY A 41 32.15 47.92 49.87
N GLY A 42 33.33 47.52 50.35
CA GLY A 42 34.00 46.31 49.88
C GLY A 42 33.22 45.03 50.24
N ILE A 43 32.74 44.94 51.48
CA ILE A 43 31.88 43.77 51.87
C ILE A 43 30.56 43.80 51.08
N GLY A 44 29.95 44.97 50.89
CA GLY A 44 28.73 45.09 50.08
C GLY A 44 28.95 44.66 48.63
N PHE A 45 30.09 45.06 48.04
CA PHE A 45 30.46 44.64 46.70
C PHE A 45 30.70 43.13 46.60
N LEU A 46 31.42 42.52 47.54
CA LEU A 46 31.66 41.07 47.59
C LEU A 46 30.36 40.28 47.74
N THR A 47 29.44 40.76 48.62
CA THR A 47 28.13 40.13 48.74
C THR A 47 27.27 40.24 47.50
N ALA A 48 27.32 41.37 46.79
CA ALA A 48 26.62 41.56 45.55
C ALA A 48 27.17 40.63 44.44
N VAL A 49 28.50 40.53 44.32
CA VAL A 49 29.14 39.58 43.40
C VAL A 49 28.80 38.15 43.73
N TYR A 50 28.85 37.77 45.00
CA TYR A 50 28.47 36.43 45.46
C TYR A 50 27.01 36.12 45.12
N MET A 51 26.10 37.06 45.31
CA MET A 51 24.68 36.86 44.98
C MET A 51 24.43 36.71 43.48
N VAL A 52 25.16 37.46 42.66
CA VAL A 52 25.07 37.33 41.20
C VAL A 52 25.58 35.96 40.73
N LEU A 53 26.73 35.53 41.24
CA LEU A 53 27.33 34.25 40.85
C LEU A 53 26.51 33.03 41.32
N ASN A 54 25.98 33.10 42.54
CA ASN A 54 25.27 31.93 43.11
C ASN A 54 23.75 31.93 42.86
N MET A 55 23.12 33.01 42.53
CA MET A 55 21.68 33.11 42.42
C MET A 55 21.21 33.46 40.97
N VAL A 56 21.87 34.46 40.36
CA VAL A 56 21.45 34.91 39.05
C VAL A 56 21.89 33.95 37.93
N ILE A 57 23.15 33.53 37.94
CA ILE A 57 23.68 32.62 36.92
C ILE A 57 22.93 31.28 36.90
N PRO A 58 22.78 30.55 38.01
CA PRO A 58 22.07 29.26 38.01
C PRO A 58 20.58 29.45 37.66
N SER A 59 19.96 30.56 38.00
CA SER A 59 18.58 30.84 37.63
C SER A 59 18.44 31.06 36.12
N TRP A 60 19.41 31.68 35.48
CA TRP A 60 19.48 31.90 34.03
C TRP A 60 19.68 30.55 33.28
N ASP A 61 20.60 29.76 33.79
CA ASP A 61 20.86 28.39 33.23
C ASP A 61 19.62 27.50 33.34
N ASN A 62 18.93 27.52 34.47
CA ASN A 62 17.66 26.78 34.64
C ASN A 62 16.58 27.26 33.63
N PHE A 63 16.48 28.59 33.41
CA PHE A 63 15.54 29.13 32.44
C PHE A 63 15.88 28.69 31.01
N GLN A 64 17.14 28.75 30.60
CA GLN A 64 17.59 28.27 29.31
C GLN A 64 17.32 26.76 29.14
N GLN A 65 17.60 25.95 30.18
CA GLN A 65 17.33 24.52 30.16
C GLN A 65 15.83 24.20 30.01
N LEU A 66 14.97 24.94 30.70
CA LEU A 66 13.51 24.78 30.58
C LEU A 66 13.03 25.17 29.19
N GLN A 67 13.57 26.25 28.62
CA GLN A 67 13.24 26.66 27.25
C GLN A 67 13.71 25.64 26.21
N THR A 68 14.93 25.12 26.37
CA THR A 68 15.47 24.06 25.49
C THR A 68 14.64 22.78 25.58
N LYS A 69 14.31 22.33 26.80
CA LYS A 69 13.42 21.17 27.02
C LYS A 69 12.02 21.40 26.43
N GLY A 70 11.49 22.60 26.54
CA GLY A 70 10.21 22.98 25.92
C GLY A 70 10.24 22.84 24.41
N ASN A 71 11.27 23.36 23.77
CA ASN A 71 11.46 23.27 22.33
C ASN A 71 11.71 21.82 21.87
N GLU A 72 12.48 21.06 22.64
CA GLU A 72 12.71 19.63 22.38
C GLU A 72 11.42 18.82 22.45
N LEU A 73 10.64 19.00 23.51
CA LEU A 73 9.35 18.35 23.68
C LEU A 73 8.38 18.72 22.56
N GLN A 74 8.36 19.97 22.16
CA GLN A 74 7.57 20.44 21.04
C GLN A 74 8.00 19.76 19.74
N GLY A 75 9.30 19.65 19.46
CA GLY A 75 9.85 18.93 18.34
C GLY A 75 9.45 17.42 18.36
N GLN A 76 9.51 16.79 19.53
CA GLN A 76 9.08 15.38 19.68
C GLN A 76 7.58 15.20 19.41
N VAL A 77 6.74 16.13 19.88
CA VAL A 77 5.30 16.13 19.62
C VAL A 77 5.01 16.28 18.13
N ASP A 78 5.67 17.21 17.46
CA ASP A 78 5.48 17.43 16.02
C ASP A 78 5.98 16.23 15.21
N GLN A 79 7.10 15.64 15.59
CA GLN A 79 7.58 14.41 14.97
C GLN A 79 6.59 13.25 15.15
N LYS A 80 6.06 13.05 16.35
CA LYS A 80 5.04 12.02 16.60
C LYS A 80 3.73 12.29 15.85
N ARG A 81 3.34 13.56 15.71
CA ARG A 81 2.17 13.93 14.91
C ARG A 81 2.38 13.62 13.41
N LEU A 82 3.58 13.88 12.89
CA LEU A 82 3.93 13.53 11.51
C LEU A 82 3.93 12.01 11.31
N GLN A 83 4.51 11.25 12.23
CA GLN A 83 4.45 9.78 12.20
C GLN A 83 3.02 9.26 12.26
N GLY A 84 2.16 9.84 13.10
CA GLY A 84 0.73 9.50 13.15
C GLY A 84 0.02 9.74 11.82
N LYS A 85 0.23 10.91 11.19
CA LYS A 85 -0.32 11.21 9.86
C LYS A 85 0.20 10.26 8.78
N GLN A 86 1.48 9.88 8.84
CA GLN A 86 2.06 8.89 7.93
C GLN A 86 1.44 7.49 8.14
N ALA A 87 1.25 7.07 9.40
CA ALA A 87 0.60 5.81 9.72
C ALA A 87 -0.85 5.76 9.20
N ASP A 88 -1.60 6.86 9.34
CA ASP A 88 -2.97 6.94 8.82
C ASP A 88 -3.01 6.92 7.28
N LYS A 89 -2.03 7.57 6.65
CA LYS A 89 -1.87 7.52 5.18
C LYS A 89 -1.59 6.10 4.70
N VAL A 90 -0.61 5.42 5.33
CA VAL A 90 -0.26 4.03 5.00
C VAL A 90 -1.44 3.08 5.25
N LYS A 91 -2.23 3.29 6.32
CA LYS A 91 -3.44 2.49 6.57
C LYS A 91 -4.49 2.66 5.46
N LYS A 92 -4.71 3.88 5.00
CA LYS A 92 -5.62 4.15 3.88
C LYS A 92 -5.12 3.52 2.59
N GLU A 93 -3.84 3.71 2.25
CA GLU A 93 -3.22 3.07 1.08
C GLU A 93 -3.33 1.54 1.13
N LEU A 94 -3.09 0.95 2.31
CA LEU A 94 -3.25 -0.50 2.51
C LEU A 94 -4.69 -0.95 2.28
N ALA A 95 -5.68 -0.19 2.77
CA ALA A 95 -7.09 -0.50 2.56
C ALA A 95 -7.47 -0.41 1.08
N ASP A 96 -6.99 0.62 0.38
CA ASP A 96 -7.23 0.81 -1.05
C ASP A 96 -6.57 -0.29 -1.88
N VAL A 97 -5.32 -0.66 -1.58
CA VAL A 97 -4.62 -1.78 -2.24
C VAL A 97 -5.33 -3.11 -2.00
N LYS A 98 -5.80 -3.38 -0.76
CA LYS A 98 -6.59 -4.57 -0.47
C LYS A 98 -7.89 -4.61 -1.26
N LYS A 99 -8.58 -3.47 -1.39
CA LYS A 99 -9.80 -3.37 -2.19
C LYS A 99 -9.52 -3.64 -3.67
N GLN A 100 -8.44 -3.07 -4.22
CA GLN A 100 -8.00 -3.34 -5.60
C GLN A 100 -7.65 -4.81 -5.78
N GLN A 101 -6.96 -5.42 -4.82
CA GLN A 101 -6.63 -6.84 -4.84
C GLN A 101 -7.90 -7.71 -4.93
N ILE A 102 -8.91 -7.44 -4.12
CA ILE A 102 -10.18 -8.17 -4.15
C ILE A 102 -10.87 -8.01 -5.50
N GLN A 103 -10.87 -6.80 -6.07
CA GLN A 103 -11.44 -6.55 -7.40
C GLN A 103 -10.72 -7.35 -8.49
N VAL A 104 -9.39 -7.36 -8.46
CA VAL A 104 -8.58 -8.14 -9.42
C VAL A 104 -8.81 -9.63 -9.23
N LEU A 105 -8.82 -10.12 -7.99
CA LEU A 105 -9.09 -11.54 -7.71
C LEU A 105 -10.49 -11.96 -8.16
N GLY A 106 -11.46 -11.06 -8.15
CA GLY A 106 -12.81 -11.31 -8.67
C GLY A 106 -12.88 -11.55 -10.18
N LEU A 107 -11.84 -11.19 -10.94
CA LEU A 107 -11.75 -11.44 -12.38
C LEU A 107 -11.26 -12.87 -12.69
N PHE A 108 -10.63 -13.54 -11.73
CA PHE A 108 -10.14 -14.90 -11.91
C PHE A 108 -11.25 -15.93 -11.77
N ALA A 109 -11.03 -17.09 -12.37
CA ALA A 109 -11.94 -18.21 -12.25
C ALA A 109 -11.99 -18.74 -10.80
N ASN A 110 -13.13 -19.28 -10.44
CA ASN A 110 -13.30 -20.11 -9.25
C ASN A 110 -13.91 -21.45 -9.66
N GLU A 111 -13.92 -22.42 -8.76
CA GLU A 111 -14.44 -23.76 -9.08
C GLU A 111 -15.89 -23.73 -9.58
N LYS A 112 -16.74 -22.91 -8.97
CA LYS A 112 -18.14 -22.75 -9.39
C LYS A 112 -18.27 -22.17 -10.80
N SER A 113 -17.43 -21.20 -11.18
CA SER A 113 -17.45 -20.63 -12.52
C SER A 113 -16.99 -21.64 -13.59
N LEU A 114 -16.13 -22.58 -13.22
CA LEU A 114 -15.73 -23.65 -14.12
C LEU A 114 -16.83 -24.67 -14.38
N ASP A 115 -17.67 -24.96 -13.39
CA ASP A 115 -18.81 -25.89 -13.55
C ASP A 115 -19.85 -25.31 -14.52
N THR A 116 -20.03 -23.99 -14.55
CA THR A 116 -20.94 -23.33 -15.49
C THR A 116 -20.33 -23.09 -16.88
N LEU A 117 -19.01 -23.16 -17.02
CA LEU A 117 -18.28 -22.82 -18.24
C LEU A 117 -18.71 -23.69 -19.45
N LEU A 118 -19.00 -24.96 -19.22
CA LEU A 118 -19.53 -25.86 -20.27
C LEU A 118 -20.89 -25.37 -20.79
N ILE A 119 -21.76 -24.97 -19.87
CA ILE A 119 -23.10 -24.49 -20.19
C ILE A 119 -22.98 -23.14 -20.96
N ASP A 120 -22.13 -22.27 -20.49
CA ASP A 120 -21.92 -20.96 -21.11
C ASP A 120 -21.30 -21.12 -22.51
N THR A 121 -20.31 -22.01 -22.67
CA THR A 121 -19.72 -22.31 -23.97
C THR A 121 -20.76 -22.92 -24.91
N SER A 122 -21.61 -23.84 -24.44
CA SER A 122 -22.71 -24.43 -25.25
C SER A 122 -23.70 -23.33 -25.69
N ARG A 123 -24.09 -22.45 -24.79
CA ARG A 123 -24.96 -21.29 -25.13
C ARG A 123 -24.33 -20.37 -26.18
N LEU A 124 -23.00 -20.12 -26.11
CA LEU A 124 -22.31 -19.34 -27.12
C LEU A 124 -22.37 -20.00 -28.51
N VAL A 125 -22.17 -21.32 -28.56
CA VAL A 125 -22.31 -22.09 -29.82
C VAL A 125 -23.73 -22.02 -30.33
N ASP A 126 -24.73 -22.20 -29.49
CA ASP A 126 -26.14 -22.11 -29.88
C ASP A 126 -26.52 -20.67 -30.33
N SER A 127 -26.04 -19.66 -29.67
CA SER A 127 -26.29 -18.25 -30.05
C SER A 127 -25.68 -17.93 -31.41
N SER A 128 -24.51 -18.50 -31.74
CA SER A 128 -23.93 -18.35 -33.09
C SER A 128 -24.76 -18.99 -34.18
N ASN A 129 -25.58 -20.01 -33.83
CA ASN A 129 -26.51 -20.64 -34.75
C ASN A 129 -27.83 -19.89 -34.93
N ALA A 130 -28.23 -19.07 -33.96
CA ALA A 130 -29.50 -18.31 -34.01
C ALA A 130 -29.54 -17.27 -35.10
N GLN A 131 -28.41 -16.80 -35.59
CA GLN A 131 -28.29 -15.82 -36.68
C GLN A 131 -28.44 -16.45 -38.08
N ILE A 132 -28.56 -17.78 -38.14
CA ILE A 132 -28.59 -18.52 -39.41
C ILE A 132 -30.04 -18.83 -39.78
N THR A 133 -30.55 -18.16 -40.82
CA THR A 133 -31.90 -18.32 -41.31
C THR A 133 -32.00 -19.34 -42.50
N ALA A 134 -30.87 -19.71 -43.10
CA ALA A 134 -30.85 -20.60 -44.25
C ALA A 134 -30.97 -22.08 -43.86
N ASN A 135 -31.91 -22.80 -44.46
CA ASN A 135 -32.19 -24.21 -44.13
C ASN A 135 -31.05 -25.21 -44.42
N ASN A 136 -30.08 -24.81 -45.31
CA ASN A 136 -28.92 -25.65 -45.64
C ASN A 136 -27.59 -25.12 -45.09
N ALA A 137 -27.62 -24.21 -44.09
CA ALA A 137 -26.40 -23.67 -43.52
C ALA A 137 -25.78 -24.65 -42.49
N ILE A 138 -24.46 -24.67 -42.47
CA ILE A 138 -23.68 -25.44 -41.49
C ILE A 138 -23.97 -24.84 -40.14
N ARG A 139 -24.41 -25.61 -39.15
CA ARG A 139 -24.59 -25.24 -37.79
C ARG A 139 -23.34 -25.54 -36.99
N ALA A 140 -22.91 -24.60 -36.14
CA ALA A 140 -21.84 -24.84 -35.20
C ALA A 140 -22.24 -25.86 -34.16
N LYS A 141 -21.28 -26.71 -33.80
CA LYS A 141 -21.46 -27.76 -32.77
C LYS A 141 -20.25 -27.81 -31.87
N LEU A 142 -20.48 -27.90 -30.57
CA LEU A 142 -19.44 -28.21 -29.59
C LEU A 142 -19.21 -29.76 -29.64
N LYS A 143 -18.03 -30.19 -30.10
CA LYS A 143 -17.67 -31.60 -30.24
C LYS A 143 -17.02 -32.17 -28.99
N ARG A 144 -16.16 -31.37 -28.38
CA ARG A 144 -15.40 -31.80 -27.22
C ARG A 144 -15.30 -30.63 -26.21
N PHE A 145 -15.47 -30.96 -24.97
CA PHE A 145 -15.23 -30.08 -23.84
C PHE A 145 -14.80 -30.97 -22.66
N VAL A 146 -13.49 -31.16 -22.52
CA VAL A 146 -12.95 -32.12 -21.54
C VAL A 146 -11.80 -31.48 -20.79
N PRO A 147 -11.85 -31.46 -19.46
CA PRO A 147 -10.70 -31.06 -18.66
C PRO A 147 -9.48 -31.91 -18.99
N ALA A 148 -8.31 -31.32 -19.11
CA ALA A 148 -7.05 -32.04 -19.33
C ALA A 148 -6.60 -32.81 -18.08
N ALA A 149 -6.95 -32.30 -16.90
CA ALA A 149 -6.72 -32.94 -15.61
C ALA A 149 -7.91 -32.70 -14.67
N ASP A 150 -8.13 -33.60 -13.71
CA ASP A 150 -9.22 -33.48 -12.74
C ASP A 150 -9.03 -32.30 -11.76
N LYS A 151 -7.78 -31.98 -11.46
CA LYS A 151 -7.41 -30.90 -10.54
C LYS A 151 -6.68 -29.78 -11.27
N ALA A 152 -6.81 -28.58 -10.74
CA ALA A 152 -6.05 -27.46 -11.21
C ALA A 152 -4.56 -27.61 -10.83
N GLU A 153 -3.67 -27.27 -11.76
CA GLU A 153 -2.22 -27.31 -11.57
C GLU A 153 -1.69 -25.96 -11.11
N ILE A 154 -0.75 -25.98 -10.18
CA ILE A 154 -0.05 -24.77 -9.75
C ILE A 154 0.94 -24.36 -10.84
N ILE A 155 0.95 -23.09 -11.19
CA ILE A 155 1.85 -22.55 -12.21
C ILE A 155 3.24 -22.38 -11.59
N ALA A 156 4.19 -23.20 -12.03
CA ALA A 156 5.58 -23.16 -11.59
C ALA A 156 6.56 -23.13 -12.78
N ASP A 157 6.04 -23.03 -14.01
CA ASP A 157 6.78 -23.22 -15.26
C ASP A 157 7.22 -21.92 -15.94
N ASN A 158 7.11 -20.78 -15.25
CA ASN A 158 7.38 -19.44 -15.79
C ASN A 158 6.56 -19.05 -17.04
N SER A 159 5.57 -19.84 -17.44
CA SER A 159 4.76 -19.58 -18.65
C SER A 159 4.06 -18.23 -18.66
N LEU A 160 3.73 -17.71 -17.47
CA LEU A 160 3.08 -16.42 -17.27
C LEU A 160 4.00 -15.40 -16.56
N GLY A 161 5.31 -15.71 -16.45
CA GLY A 161 6.33 -14.88 -15.81
C GLY A 161 6.57 -15.22 -14.33
N GLU A 162 7.77 -14.91 -13.85
CA GLU A 162 8.24 -15.27 -12.49
C GLU A 162 7.33 -14.76 -11.36
N LYS A 163 6.73 -13.58 -11.54
CA LYS A 163 5.87 -12.97 -10.50
C LYS A 163 4.59 -13.74 -10.25
N VAL A 164 4.16 -14.57 -11.20
CA VAL A 164 2.92 -15.35 -11.15
C VAL A 164 3.15 -16.76 -10.60
N ASN A 165 4.40 -17.25 -10.69
CA ASN A 165 4.77 -18.57 -10.20
C ASN A 165 4.42 -18.77 -8.72
N ASN A 166 3.82 -19.93 -8.43
CA ASN A 166 3.37 -20.30 -7.09
C ASN A 166 2.35 -19.35 -6.45
N ARG A 167 1.67 -18.51 -7.28
CA ARG A 167 0.61 -17.61 -6.83
C ARG A 167 -0.73 -17.89 -7.47
N LEU A 168 -0.69 -18.48 -8.67
CA LEU A 168 -1.88 -18.88 -9.41
C LEU A 168 -1.83 -20.37 -9.74
N LYS A 169 -3.00 -20.96 -9.90
CA LYS A 169 -3.22 -22.29 -10.46
C LYS A 169 -4.00 -22.14 -11.77
N ARG A 170 -3.80 -23.10 -12.67
CA ARG A 170 -4.49 -23.15 -13.96
C ARG A 170 -5.29 -24.44 -14.09
N ARG A 171 -6.42 -24.36 -14.77
CA ARG A 171 -7.15 -25.53 -15.24
C ARG A 171 -7.27 -25.46 -16.74
N ILE A 172 -6.81 -26.49 -17.43
CA ILE A 172 -6.80 -26.58 -18.89
C ILE A 172 -8.00 -27.43 -19.31
N ILE A 173 -8.78 -26.90 -20.23
CA ILE A 173 -9.94 -27.56 -20.80
C ILE A 173 -9.74 -27.66 -22.32
N LYS A 174 -9.74 -28.85 -22.87
CA LYS A 174 -9.65 -29.10 -24.29
C LYS A 174 -11.01 -28.92 -24.93
N VAL A 175 -11.09 -27.95 -25.86
CA VAL A 175 -12.33 -27.61 -26.55
C VAL A 175 -12.17 -27.88 -28.04
N GLU A 176 -13.18 -28.49 -28.65
CA GLU A 176 -13.25 -28.69 -30.09
C GLU A 176 -14.64 -28.26 -30.57
N ILE A 177 -14.66 -27.37 -31.57
CA ILE A 177 -15.86 -26.78 -32.15
C ILE A 177 -15.84 -27.06 -33.67
N GLU A 178 -16.95 -27.48 -34.20
CA GLU A 178 -17.16 -27.54 -35.65
C GLU A 178 -18.15 -26.45 -36.07
N GLY A 179 -17.86 -25.76 -37.16
CA GLY A 179 -18.72 -24.71 -37.67
C GLY A 179 -18.17 -24.12 -38.99
N ASN A 180 -18.75 -23.06 -39.45
CA ASN A 180 -18.13 -22.25 -40.52
C ASN A 180 -17.17 -21.21 -39.92
N PHE A 181 -16.43 -20.49 -40.75
CA PHE A 181 -15.46 -19.50 -40.28
C PHE A 181 -16.11 -18.37 -39.49
N GLU A 182 -17.23 -17.84 -39.92
CA GLU A 182 -17.95 -16.74 -39.29
C GLU A 182 -18.45 -17.13 -37.91
N GLN A 183 -19.01 -18.35 -37.79
CA GLN A 183 -19.45 -18.90 -36.52
C GLN A 183 -18.28 -19.08 -35.56
N THR A 184 -17.18 -19.70 -36.00
CA THR A 184 -15.98 -19.87 -35.20
C THR A 184 -15.46 -18.53 -34.70
N GLN A 185 -15.37 -17.53 -35.57
CA GLN A 185 -14.93 -16.19 -35.21
C GLN A 185 -15.88 -15.51 -34.18
N SER A 186 -17.20 -15.69 -34.37
CA SER A 186 -18.20 -15.16 -33.46
C SER A 186 -18.10 -15.81 -32.07
N ILE A 187 -17.92 -17.14 -32.02
CA ILE A 187 -17.73 -17.88 -30.79
C ILE A 187 -16.47 -17.41 -30.06
N MET A 188 -15.34 -17.26 -30.78
CA MET A 188 -14.09 -16.78 -30.17
C MET A 188 -14.23 -15.38 -29.59
N ARG A 189 -14.83 -14.42 -30.32
CA ARG A 189 -15.09 -13.08 -29.81
C ARG A 189 -16.00 -13.06 -28.58
N ASN A 190 -16.99 -13.94 -28.54
CA ASN A 190 -17.89 -14.05 -27.40
C ASN A 190 -17.21 -14.73 -26.22
N LEU A 191 -16.31 -15.69 -26.47
CA LEU A 191 -15.50 -16.35 -25.45
C LEU A 191 -14.57 -15.34 -24.74
N GLU A 192 -13.97 -14.40 -25.48
CA GLU A 192 -13.13 -13.33 -24.93
C GLU A 192 -13.90 -12.37 -23.99
N ARG A 193 -15.23 -12.32 -24.12
CA ARG A 193 -16.11 -11.49 -23.27
C ARG A 193 -16.65 -12.22 -22.04
N LEU A 194 -16.37 -13.50 -21.94
CA LEU A 194 -16.79 -14.26 -20.76
C LEU A 194 -16.02 -13.82 -19.52
N GLN A 195 -16.71 -13.80 -18.41
CA GLN A 195 -16.11 -13.81 -17.10
C GLN A 195 -16.19 -15.25 -16.58
N PRO A 196 -15.15 -15.78 -16.07
CA PRO A 196 -13.84 -15.25 -15.62
C PRO A 196 -12.81 -15.09 -16.76
N LEU A 197 -11.63 -14.58 -16.38
CA LEU A 197 -10.49 -14.43 -17.28
C LEU A 197 -10.04 -15.81 -17.80
N LEU A 198 -10.18 -16.02 -19.10
CA LEU A 198 -9.83 -17.23 -19.81
C LEU A 198 -8.73 -16.93 -20.84
N LEU A 199 -7.75 -17.79 -20.97
CA LEU A 199 -6.73 -17.71 -22.00
C LEU A 199 -6.95 -18.82 -23.01
N VAL A 200 -6.88 -18.50 -24.29
CA VAL A 200 -6.92 -19.47 -25.38
C VAL A 200 -5.49 -19.78 -25.82
N GLN A 201 -5.14 -21.06 -25.80
CA GLN A 201 -3.82 -21.57 -26.22
C GLN A 201 -3.99 -22.71 -27.21
N ASN A 202 -2.92 -23.04 -27.93
CA ASN A 202 -2.87 -24.18 -28.85
C ASN A 202 -4.01 -24.18 -29.87
N TYR A 203 -4.34 -22.99 -30.40
CA TYR A 203 -5.40 -22.83 -31.40
C TYR A 203 -4.99 -23.50 -32.72
N ASP A 204 -5.78 -24.46 -33.17
CA ASP A 204 -5.62 -25.13 -34.46
C ASP A 204 -6.99 -25.25 -35.17
N SER A 205 -7.03 -24.83 -36.43
CA SER A 205 -8.29 -24.89 -37.22
C SER A 205 -8.03 -25.55 -38.55
N LYS A 206 -8.77 -26.63 -38.80
CA LYS A 206 -8.65 -27.47 -39.99
C LYS A 206 -9.95 -27.55 -40.73
N LEU A 207 -9.83 -27.52 -42.02
CA LEU A 207 -10.98 -27.73 -42.90
C LEU A 207 -11.38 -29.19 -42.88
N VAL A 208 -12.63 -29.48 -42.48
CA VAL A 208 -13.16 -30.84 -42.48
C VAL A 208 -13.34 -31.30 -43.92
N PRO A 209 -12.85 -32.52 -44.29
CA PRO A 209 -13.09 -33.09 -45.61
C PRO A 209 -14.59 -33.22 -45.87
N PRO A 210 -15.06 -33.01 -47.13
CA PRO A 210 -16.47 -33.23 -47.46
C PRO A 210 -16.87 -34.66 -47.18
N GLU A 211 -18.05 -34.83 -46.60
CA GLU A 211 -18.61 -36.18 -46.41
C GLU A 211 -18.86 -36.79 -47.80
N VAL A 212 -18.17 -37.88 -48.11
CA VAL A 212 -18.38 -38.66 -49.34
C VAL A 212 -19.47 -39.65 -49.02
N ASP A 213 -20.59 -39.60 -49.75
CA ASP A 213 -21.62 -40.63 -49.68
C ASP A 213 -20.96 -41.98 -49.94
N LYS A 214 -20.99 -42.89 -48.94
CA LYS A 214 -20.36 -44.22 -49.03
C LYS A 214 -20.94 -45.11 -50.16
N ALA A 215 -22.06 -44.67 -50.74
CA ALA A 215 -22.73 -45.39 -51.84
C ALA A 215 -22.05 -45.23 -53.21
N ASP A 216 -21.23 -44.19 -53.42
CA ASP A 216 -20.69 -43.88 -54.72
C ASP A 216 -19.16 -43.66 -54.66
N LYS A 217 -18.43 -44.78 -54.53
CA LYS A 217 -16.94 -44.78 -54.44
C LYS A 217 -16.21 -44.22 -55.65
N LYS A 218 -16.90 -43.86 -56.72
CA LYS A 218 -16.31 -43.34 -57.95
C LYS A 218 -16.44 -41.85 -58.16
N LYS A 219 -17.22 -41.11 -57.34
CA LYS A 219 -17.31 -39.64 -57.46
C LYS A 219 -16.28 -38.99 -56.58
N LYS A 220 -15.38 -38.22 -57.21
CA LYS A 220 -14.50 -37.28 -56.45
C LYS A 220 -15.37 -36.32 -55.66
N ALA A 221 -15.14 -36.28 -54.34
CA ALA A 221 -15.79 -35.32 -53.44
C ALA A 221 -15.53 -33.88 -53.96
N VAL A 222 -16.55 -33.28 -54.55
CA VAL A 222 -16.50 -31.87 -54.93
C VAL A 222 -17.11 -31.06 -53.80
N ARG A 223 -16.37 -30.15 -53.26
CA ARG A 223 -16.89 -29.18 -52.25
C ARG A 223 -17.89 -28.27 -52.93
N THR A 224 -19.16 -28.45 -52.60
CA THR A 224 -20.23 -27.57 -53.01
C THR A 224 -20.68 -26.78 -51.79
N GLY A 225 -20.20 -25.51 -51.66
CA GLY A 225 -20.65 -24.64 -50.59
C GLY A 225 -19.56 -24.21 -49.57
N ILE A 226 -20.01 -23.60 -48.50
CA ILE A 226 -19.15 -23.06 -47.40
C ILE A 226 -18.46 -24.25 -46.71
N GLY A 227 -17.14 -24.16 -46.55
CA GLY A 227 -16.34 -25.18 -45.87
C GLY A 227 -16.64 -25.28 -44.38
N LYS A 228 -16.76 -26.52 -43.87
CA LYS A 228 -16.86 -26.79 -42.47
C LYS A 228 -15.47 -26.81 -41.86
N LEU A 229 -15.26 -26.08 -40.77
CA LEU A 229 -14.02 -26.05 -39.99
C LEU A 229 -14.18 -26.87 -38.71
N SER A 230 -13.16 -27.67 -38.37
CA SER A 230 -12.97 -28.20 -37.02
C SER A 230 -11.86 -27.38 -36.36
N THR A 231 -12.21 -26.69 -35.28
CA THR A 231 -11.31 -25.82 -34.53
C THR A 231 -11.12 -26.39 -33.13
N SER A 232 -9.89 -26.73 -32.78
CA SER A 232 -9.49 -27.18 -31.45
C SER A 232 -8.60 -26.14 -30.77
N PHE A 233 -8.78 -25.95 -29.47
CA PHE A 233 -7.98 -25.08 -28.65
C PHE A 233 -8.03 -25.53 -27.19
N ASP A 234 -7.04 -25.09 -26.44
CA ASP A 234 -6.98 -25.24 -24.99
C ASP A 234 -7.48 -23.96 -24.33
N LEU A 235 -8.53 -24.10 -23.54
CA LEU A 235 -9.09 -23.03 -22.73
C LEU A 235 -8.48 -23.11 -21.33
N VAL A 236 -7.66 -22.15 -21.00
CA VAL A 236 -6.94 -22.11 -19.73
C VAL A 236 -7.63 -21.11 -18.79
N ALA A 237 -8.22 -21.63 -17.73
CA ALA A 237 -8.82 -20.85 -16.65
C ALA A 237 -7.79 -20.64 -15.55
N LEU A 238 -7.54 -19.36 -15.23
CA LEU A 238 -6.64 -18.98 -14.15
C LEU A 238 -7.41 -18.79 -12.85
N MET A 239 -6.88 -19.32 -11.77
CA MET A 239 -7.48 -19.27 -10.44
C MET A 239 -6.43 -18.84 -9.41
N PRO A 240 -6.80 -18.02 -8.40
CA PRO A 240 -5.93 -17.76 -7.27
C PRO A 240 -5.75 -19.03 -6.42
N LEU A 241 -4.60 -19.19 -5.79
CA LEU A 241 -4.41 -20.21 -4.77
C LEU A 241 -5.30 -19.91 -3.56
N THR A 242 -5.81 -20.95 -2.95
CA THR A 242 -6.46 -20.82 -1.64
C THR A 242 -5.43 -20.56 -0.55
N ALA A 243 -5.87 -20.04 0.59
CA ALA A 243 -4.98 -19.77 1.71
C ALA A 243 -4.27 -21.04 2.21
N GLU A 244 -4.96 -22.20 2.13
CA GLU A 244 -4.41 -23.50 2.51
C GLU A 244 -3.33 -23.97 1.53
N GLU A 245 -3.59 -23.89 0.23
CA GLU A 245 -2.62 -24.24 -0.82
C GLU A 245 -1.37 -23.35 -0.76
N ALA A 246 -1.55 -22.05 -0.49
CA ALA A 246 -0.45 -21.11 -0.31
C ALA A 246 0.40 -21.44 0.93
N ALA A 247 -0.24 -21.84 2.03
CA ALA A 247 0.46 -22.26 3.26
C ALA A 247 1.24 -23.57 3.05
N GLU A 248 0.67 -24.54 2.35
CA GLU A 248 1.36 -25.79 2.01
C GLU A 248 2.59 -25.57 1.13
N LEU A 249 2.48 -24.68 0.14
CA LEU A 249 3.63 -24.32 -0.71
C LEU A 249 4.73 -23.64 0.09
N ALA A 250 4.37 -22.71 0.98
CA ALA A 250 5.33 -22.04 1.85
C ALA A 250 6.03 -23.05 2.79
N ALA A 251 5.29 -24.01 3.34
CA ALA A 251 5.85 -25.08 4.17
C ALA A 251 6.81 -26.00 3.39
N LYS A 252 6.47 -26.35 2.14
CA LYS A 252 7.35 -27.14 1.26
C LYS A 252 8.61 -26.39 0.86
N ALA A 253 8.53 -25.07 0.63
CA ALA A 253 9.67 -24.24 0.28
C ALA A 253 10.63 -24.01 1.47
N SER A 254 10.13 -24.07 2.71
CA SER A 254 10.91 -23.92 3.93
C SER A 254 11.52 -25.22 4.44
N SER A 255 11.13 -26.38 3.88
CA SER A 255 11.71 -27.69 4.24
C SER A 255 12.98 -27.90 3.42
N PRO A 256 14.19 -27.97 4.02
CA PRO A 256 15.42 -28.23 3.27
C PRO A 256 15.31 -29.61 2.63
N ALA A 257 15.59 -29.64 1.31
CA ALA A 257 15.72 -30.88 0.58
C ALA A 257 16.71 -31.80 1.30
N LYS A 258 16.22 -32.97 1.73
CA LYS A 258 17.05 -34.04 2.31
C LYS A 258 17.83 -34.73 1.21
#